data_ece7c05a1d4759f5cd56af9b1fc01ae0
#
_entry.id   ece7c05a1d4759f5cd56af9b1fc01ae0
#
_cell.length_a   1.000
_cell.length_b   1.000
_cell.length_c   1.000
_cell.angle_alpha   90.00
_cell.angle_beta   90.00
_cell.angle_gamma   90.00
#
_symmetry.space_group_name_H-M   'P 1'
#
loop_
_entity.id
_entity.type
_entity.pdbx_description
1 polymer ?
#
loop_
_entity_poly.entity_id
_entity_poly.type
_entity_poly.pdbx_seq_one_letter_code
_entity_poly.pdbx_strand_id
1 'polypeptide(L)'
;MQTILGANGQIAEELAKELHRAYTTDIRLVSRSPKKVNDTDTLFTADLLDKVKADEAVAGSTIVYFTLGLPMDTRLWENQFSLLMRNVIEACQKHKTKLVFFDNTYMYPQNGAVLTEESVFEPVGRKGMVRKKMADMLLSEIEAGQIEAVICRAPEFYGPGKTQSITNTFIFDRIKQNRKLLVLLKDGTLRSLIWTPDASKATALIGNTPDAYGQTWHLPVDDNRLTYKAFIELVSDVYAKPLSYSVVPNIILKLGAVFNRKTREIQELLPRYAYDNIFDSDKFKKRFPDFSVTSFREGITQIKKEHQQQRGFI
;
A
#
# COMPACT_ATOMS: atom_id res chain seq x y z
N MET A 1 -7.52 -15.47 17.03
CA MET A 1 -8.17 -14.38 16.25
C MET A 1 -7.09 -13.47 15.65
N GLN A 2 -7.22 -13.10 14.36
CA GLN A 2 -6.37 -12.12 13.72
C GLN A 2 -7.19 -10.86 13.40
N THR A 3 -6.67 -9.68 13.73
CA THR A 3 -7.41 -8.42 13.65
C THR A 3 -6.81 -7.50 12.57
N ILE A 4 -7.66 -6.96 11.69
CA ILE A 4 -7.28 -6.01 10.64
C ILE A 4 -7.79 -4.62 11.01
N LEU A 5 -6.88 -3.68 11.26
CA LEU A 5 -7.17 -2.27 11.52
C LEU A 5 -7.16 -1.48 10.21
N GLY A 6 -8.27 -0.82 9.90
CA GLY A 6 -8.48 -0.15 8.60
C GLY A 6 -9.26 -0.99 7.60
N ALA A 7 -10.22 -1.78 8.07
CA ALA A 7 -10.91 -2.88 7.40
C ALA A 7 -11.57 -2.56 6.04
N ASN A 8 -11.87 -1.30 5.72
CA ASN A 8 -12.51 -0.94 4.44
C ASN A 8 -11.48 -0.51 3.37
N GLY A 9 -10.19 -0.61 3.66
CA GLY A 9 -9.11 -0.25 2.74
C GLY A 9 -8.84 -1.34 1.71
N GLN A 10 -8.25 -0.96 0.58
CA GLN A 10 -7.90 -1.89 -0.51
C GLN A 10 -7.00 -3.05 -0.06
N ILE A 11 -6.03 -2.78 0.81
CA ILE A 11 -5.13 -3.80 1.36
C ILE A 11 -5.88 -4.69 2.35
N ALA A 12 -6.68 -4.11 3.23
CA ALA A 12 -7.41 -4.83 4.26
C ALA A 12 -8.40 -5.84 3.67
N GLU A 13 -9.10 -5.48 2.59
CA GLU A 13 -10.07 -6.35 1.93
C GLU A 13 -9.38 -7.59 1.32
N GLU A 14 -8.30 -7.40 0.56
CA GLU A 14 -7.54 -8.51 -0.02
C GLU A 14 -6.82 -9.33 1.06
N LEU A 15 -6.33 -8.69 2.12
CA LEU A 15 -5.73 -9.36 3.27
C LEU A 15 -6.75 -10.25 4.00
N ALA A 16 -7.96 -9.77 4.24
CA ALA A 16 -9.03 -10.55 4.88
C ALA A 16 -9.39 -11.80 4.05
N LYS A 17 -9.50 -11.66 2.72
CA LYS A 17 -9.71 -12.79 1.80
C LYS A 17 -8.60 -13.82 1.90
N GLU A 18 -7.34 -13.38 1.89
CA GLU A 18 -6.20 -14.27 1.94
C GLU A 18 -6.04 -14.96 3.31
N LEU A 19 -6.25 -14.23 4.41
CA LEU A 19 -6.25 -14.81 5.75
C LEU A 19 -7.32 -15.90 5.87
N HIS A 20 -8.53 -15.63 5.42
CA HIS A 20 -9.64 -16.58 5.42
C HIS A 20 -9.34 -17.83 4.58
N ARG A 21 -8.73 -17.63 3.43
CA ARG A 21 -8.40 -18.72 2.49
C ARG A 21 -7.31 -19.66 3.03
N ALA A 22 -6.27 -19.11 3.69
CA ALA A 22 -5.01 -19.84 3.90
C ALA A 22 -4.58 -19.98 5.37
N TYR A 23 -5.12 -19.17 6.30
CA TYR A 23 -4.56 -19.09 7.67
C TYR A 23 -5.61 -19.25 8.76
N THR A 24 -6.71 -18.50 8.72
CA THR A 24 -7.71 -18.52 9.80
C THR A 24 -9.04 -17.95 9.33
N THR A 25 -10.13 -18.54 9.82
CA THR A 25 -11.49 -17.99 9.64
C THR A 25 -11.92 -17.07 10.79
N ASP A 26 -11.11 -16.99 11.86
CA ASP A 26 -11.35 -16.14 13.04
C ASP A 26 -10.69 -14.77 12.83
N ILE A 27 -11.37 -13.89 12.06
CA ILE A 27 -10.91 -12.57 11.65
C ILE A 27 -11.81 -11.49 12.22
N ARG A 28 -11.19 -10.48 12.85
CA ARG A 28 -11.86 -9.26 13.30
C ARG A 28 -11.52 -8.10 12.36
N LEU A 29 -12.54 -7.46 11.80
CA LEU A 29 -12.42 -6.30 10.93
C LEU A 29 -12.76 -5.02 11.71
N VAL A 30 -11.79 -4.10 11.83
CA VAL A 30 -11.91 -2.88 12.65
C VAL A 30 -11.85 -1.64 11.77
N SER A 31 -12.88 -0.82 11.86
CA SER A 31 -12.93 0.56 11.33
C SER A 31 -14.07 1.34 11.97
N ARG A 32 -14.25 2.60 11.62
CA ARG A 32 -15.41 3.40 12.06
C ARG A 32 -16.75 2.90 11.51
N SER A 33 -16.73 2.14 10.43
CA SER A 33 -17.91 1.51 9.80
C SER A 33 -17.47 0.25 9.07
N PRO A 34 -17.07 -0.82 9.78
CA PRO A 34 -16.54 -2.03 9.18
C PRO A 34 -17.60 -2.75 8.37
N LYS A 35 -17.18 -3.41 7.28
CA LYS A 35 -18.01 -4.27 6.45
C LYS A 35 -17.40 -5.65 6.37
N LYS A 36 -18.21 -6.69 6.37
CA LYS A 36 -17.76 -8.06 6.15
C LYS A 36 -17.12 -8.21 4.78
N VAL A 37 -16.05 -8.97 4.74
CA VAL A 37 -15.38 -9.46 3.53
C VAL A 37 -15.70 -10.94 3.37
N ASN A 38 -15.66 -11.71 4.45
CA ASN A 38 -16.04 -13.12 4.53
C ASN A 38 -17.22 -13.28 5.50
N ASP A 39 -18.01 -14.32 5.34
CA ASP A 39 -19.21 -14.56 6.18
C ASP A 39 -18.86 -14.74 7.66
N THR A 40 -17.68 -15.31 7.95
CA THR A 40 -17.21 -15.58 9.32
C THR A 40 -16.60 -14.36 10.00
N ASP A 41 -16.36 -13.25 9.28
CA ASP A 41 -15.73 -12.08 9.86
C ASP A 41 -16.52 -11.48 11.00
N THR A 42 -15.83 -11.14 12.09
CA THR A 42 -16.36 -10.36 13.21
C THR A 42 -16.12 -8.87 12.95
N LEU A 43 -17.15 -8.05 13.09
CA LEU A 43 -17.06 -6.61 12.91
C LEU A 43 -16.88 -5.90 14.24
N PHE A 44 -15.95 -4.98 14.33
CA PHE A 44 -15.71 -4.14 15.49
C PHE A 44 -15.62 -2.66 15.09
N THR A 45 -16.59 -1.87 15.54
CA THR A 45 -16.63 -0.42 15.25
C THR A 45 -15.76 0.32 16.24
N ALA A 46 -14.70 0.99 15.75
CA ALA A 46 -13.81 1.79 16.58
C ALA A 46 -13.23 2.99 15.83
N ASP A 47 -13.07 4.11 16.54
CA ASP A 47 -12.13 5.15 16.15
C ASP A 47 -10.81 4.92 16.91
N LEU A 48 -9.76 4.57 16.20
CA LEU A 48 -8.47 4.22 16.79
C LEU A 48 -7.66 5.45 17.26
N LEU A 49 -8.17 6.66 17.05
CA LEU A 49 -7.69 7.87 17.73
C LEU A 49 -8.05 7.87 19.22
N ASP A 50 -9.11 7.17 19.60
CA ASP A 50 -9.46 6.91 20.98
C ASP A 50 -8.64 5.72 21.50
N LYS A 51 -7.79 5.99 22.51
CA LYS A 51 -6.90 4.99 23.10
C LYS A 51 -7.65 3.80 23.69
N VAL A 52 -8.81 4.03 24.33
CA VAL A 52 -9.63 2.95 24.92
C VAL A 52 -10.21 2.07 23.81
N LYS A 53 -10.70 2.68 22.73
CA LYS A 53 -11.22 1.94 21.57
C LYS A 53 -10.13 1.17 20.82
N ALA A 54 -8.91 1.70 20.74
CA ALA A 54 -7.77 0.97 20.19
C ALA A 54 -7.39 -0.24 21.04
N ASP A 55 -7.39 -0.09 22.36
CA ASP A 55 -7.15 -1.19 23.31
C ASP A 55 -8.22 -2.30 23.20
N GLU A 56 -9.50 -1.94 23.20
CA GLU A 56 -10.61 -2.88 23.00
C GLU A 56 -10.53 -3.60 21.64
N ALA A 57 -10.13 -2.89 20.58
CA ALA A 57 -10.02 -3.46 19.24
C ALA A 57 -8.90 -4.50 19.11
N VAL A 58 -7.82 -4.36 19.88
CA VAL A 58 -6.67 -5.27 19.88
C VAL A 58 -6.87 -6.45 20.83
N ALA A 59 -7.64 -6.26 21.91
CA ALA A 59 -7.83 -7.27 22.95
C ALA A 59 -8.26 -8.64 22.39
N GLY A 60 -7.59 -9.72 22.84
CA GLY A 60 -7.84 -11.10 22.41
C GLY A 60 -7.30 -11.46 21.03
N SER A 61 -6.58 -10.56 20.35
CA SER A 61 -5.92 -10.85 19.06
C SER A 61 -4.59 -11.58 19.28
N THR A 62 -4.25 -12.50 18.37
CA THR A 62 -2.91 -13.09 18.28
C THR A 62 -2.00 -12.29 17.37
N ILE A 63 -2.58 -11.75 16.29
CA ILE A 63 -1.89 -10.90 15.31
C ILE A 63 -2.79 -9.72 14.99
N VAL A 64 -2.21 -8.53 14.93
CA VAL A 64 -2.87 -7.29 14.50
C VAL A 64 -2.18 -6.77 13.24
N TYR A 65 -2.94 -6.51 12.19
CA TYR A 65 -2.49 -5.90 10.96
C TYR A 65 -2.89 -4.42 10.92
N PHE A 66 -1.91 -3.54 10.97
CA PHE A 66 -2.13 -2.11 10.82
C PHE A 66 -2.09 -1.74 9.33
N THR A 67 -3.26 -1.66 8.69
CA THR A 67 -3.41 -1.33 7.27
C THR A 67 -4.12 0.02 7.04
N LEU A 68 -4.18 0.85 8.08
CA LEU A 68 -4.86 2.14 8.04
C LEU A 68 -4.28 3.09 6.99
N GLY A 69 -5.14 3.55 6.10
CA GLY A 69 -4.90 4.67 5.20
C GLY A 69 -5.76 5.87 5.59
N LEU A 70 -5.20 7.06 5.51
CA LEU A 70 -5.95 8.31 5.63
C LEU A 70 -6.10 8.97 4.26
N PRO A 71 -7.15 9.77 4.04
CA PRO A 71 -7.24 10.61 2.85
C PRO A 71 -5.95 11.39 2.60
N MET A 72 -5.63 11.66 1.32
CA MET A 72 -4.43 12.39 0.93
C MET A 72 -4.56 13.87 1.34
N ASP A 73 -4.30 14.13 2.60
CA ASP A 73 -4.37 15.41 3.28
C ASP A 73 -3.22 15.53 4.28
N THR A 74 -2.26 16.39 4.01
CA THR A 74 -1.04 16.54 4.81
C THR A 74 -1.34 16.89 6.27
N ARG A 75 -2.28 17.81 6.53
CA ARG A 75 -2.63 18.20 7.91
C ARG A 75 -3.26 17.05 8.68
N LEU A 76 -4.12 16.28 8.02
CA LEU A 76 -4.74 15.11 8.61
C LEU A 76 -3.68 14.06 8.99
N TRP A 77 -2.71 13.84 8.11
CA TRP A 77 -1.62 12.89 8.36
C TRP A 77 -0.77 13.31 9.56
N GLU A 78 -0.35 14.56 9.61
CA GLU A 78 0.44 15.10 10.73
C GLU A 78 -0.28 14.99 12.08
N ASN A 79 -1.58 15.26 12.08
CA ASN A 79 -2.37 15.26 13.31
C ASN A 79 -2.75 13.86 13.80
N GLN A 80 -2.90 12.89 12.90
CA GLN A 80 -3.52 11.61 13.26
C GLN A 80 -2.59 10.40 13.20
N PHE A 81 -1.71 10.27 12.21
CA PHE A 81 -0.97 9.03 12.02
C PHE A 81 -0.05 8.66 13.20
N SER A 82 0.64 9.64 13.79
CA SER A 82 1.50 9.37 14.94
C SER A 82 0.70 8.94 16.17
N LEU A 83 -0.48 9.49 16.37
CA LEU A 83 -1.36 9.11 17.48
C LEU A 83 -1.96 7.70 17.25
N LEU A 84 -2.45 7.43 16.04
CA LEU A 84 -2.95 6.11 15.65
C LEU A 84 -1.88 5.03 15.88
N MET A 85 -0.65 5.26 15.41
CA MET A 85 0.46 4.31 15.59
C MET A 85 0.77 4.07 17.06
N ARG A 86 0.86 5.13 17.87
CA ARG A 86 1.12 5.02 19.31
C ARG A 86 0.03 4.22 20.02
N ASN A 87 -1.24 4.55 19.78
CA ASN A 87 -2.35 3.84 20.42
C ASN A 87 -2.33 2.35 20.09
N VAL A 88 -2.02 1.98 18.85
CA VAL A 88 -1.95 0.57 18.43
C VAL A 88 -0.72 -0.14 19.01
N ILE A 89 0.45 0.50 19.04
CA ILE A 89 1.66 -0.06 19.66
C ILE A 89 1.38 -0.34 21.15
N GLU A 90 0.89 0.65 21.90
CA GLU A 90 0.59 0.51 23.33
C GLU A 90 -0.45 -0.60 23.60
N ALA A 91 -1.47 -0.72 22.74
CA ALA A 91 -2.46 -1.78 22.86
C ALA A 91 -1.84 -3.16 22.58
N CYS A 92 -1.01 -3.30 21.54
CA CYS A 92 -0.33 -4.55 21.24
C CYS A 92 0.65 -4.97 22.35
N GLN A 93 1.40 -4.02 22.92
CA GLN A 93 2.27 -4.27 24.09
C GLN A 93 1.47 -4.78 25.30
N LYS A 94 0.40 -4.09 25.66
CA LYS A 94 -0.47 -4.46 26.77
C LYS A 94 -1.04 -5.88 26.64
N HIS A 95 -1.50 -6.23 25.45
CA HIS A 95 -2.11 -7.53 25.17
C HIS A 95 -1.12 -8.61 24.69
N LYS A 96 0.18 -8.29 24.62
CA LYS A 96 1.25 -9.17 24.09
C LYS A 96 0.90 -9.73 22.71
N THR A 97 0.37 -8.87 21.85
CA THR A 97 -0.11 -9.20 20.50
C THR A 97 0.95 -8.84 19.46
N LYS A 98 1.18 -9.70 18.49
CA LYS A 98 2.08 -9.43 17.35
C LYS A 98 1.50 -8.33 16.46
N LEU A 99 2.36 -7.42 15.99
CA LEU A 99 1.96 -6.31 15.11
C LEU A 99 2.59 -6.42 13.72
N VAL A 100 1.77 -6.43 12.69
CA VAL A 100 2.20 -6.33 11.29
C VAL A 100 1.83 -4.93 10.78
N PHE A 101 2.83 -4.10 10.52
CA PHE A 101 2.62 -2.75 10.00
C PHE A 101 2.78 -2.72 8.48
N PHE A 102 1.69 -2.46 7.76
CA PHE A 102 1.71 -2.24 6.32
C PHE A 102 2.11 -0.79 6.02
N ASP A 103 3.26 -0.61 5.40
CA ASP A 103 3.87 0.70 5.15
C ASP A 103 4.10 0.98 3.66
N ASN A 104 4.45 2.21 3.34
CA ASN A 104 4.83 2.67 2.01
C ASN A 104 6.31 3.11 1.96
N THR A 105 6.72 3.77 0.86
CA THR A 105 8.11 4.19 0.61
C THR A 105 8.34 5.70 0.72
N TYR A 106 7.43 6.46 1.35
CA TYR A 106 7.53 7.93 1.35
C TYR A 106 8.66 8.47 2.20
N MET A 107 9.19 7.68 3.15
CA MET A 107 10.34 8.03 3.97
C MET A 107 11.68 7.83 3.25
N TYR A 108 11.72 7.08 2.16
CA TYR A 108 12.94 6.83 1.40
C TYR A 108 13.37 8.01 0.52
N PRO A 109 14.66 8.10 0.14
CA PRO A 109 15.14 9.12 -0.79
C PRO A 109 14.47 9.00 -2.16
N GLN A 110 14.30 10.14 -2.84
CA GLN A 110 13.68 10.24 -4.17
C GLN A 110 14.73 10.71 -5.19
N ASN A 111 15.86 10.01 -5.29
CA ASN A 111 17.05 10.39 -6.06
C ASN A 111 17.48 9.36 -7.12
N GLY A 112 16.70 8.30 -7.33
CA GLY A 112 17.00 7.23 -8.28
C GLY A 112 17.86 6.09 -7.73
N ALA A 113 18.26 6.14 -6.48
CA ALA A 113 18.97 5.03 -5.82
C ALA A 113 18.05 3.79 -5.72
N VAL A 114 18.66 2.60 -5.74
CA VAL A 114 17.95 1.35 -5.46
C VAL A 114 17.55 1.36 -3.98
N LEU A 115 16.26 1.14 -3.72
CA LEU A 115 15.69 1.10 -2.37
C LEU A 115 15.73 -0.33 -1.86
N THR A 116 16.39 -0.54 -0.72
CA THR A 116 16.45 -1.77 0.05
C THR A 116 15.87 -1.56 1.45
N GLU A 117 15.72 -2.62 2.23
CA GLU A 117 15.26 -2.53 3.62
C GLU A 117 16.22 -1.73 4.52
N GLU A 118 17.52 -1.68 4.16
CA GLU A 118 18.57 -0.93 4.86
C GLU A 118 18.70 0.52 4.37
N SER A 119 17.94 0.93 3.36
CA SER A 119 18.00 2.31 2.86
C SER A 119 17.70 3.33 3.95
N VAL A 120 18.56 4.33 4.08
CA VAL A 120 18.40 5.42 5.05
C VAL A 120 17.12 6.22 4.73
N PHE A 121 16.43 6.64 5.76
CA PHE A 121 15.23 7.47 5.62
C PHE A 121 15.60 8.93 5.37
N GLU A 122 15.39 9.40 4.15
CA GLU A 122 15.61 10.78 3.70
C GLU A 122 14.31 11.35 3.11
N PRO A 123 13.28 11.56 3.94
CA PRO A 123 11.97 11.97 3.46
C PRO A 123 12.00 13.35 2.81
N VAL A 124 11.39 13.45 1.64
CA VAL A 124 11.09 14.70 0.97
C VAL A 124 9.64 15.07 1.24
N GLY A 125 9.45 16.21 1.91
CA GLY A 125 8.10 16.70 2.24
C GLY A 125 7.48 16.13 3.52
N ARG A 126 6.33 16.70 3.86
CA ARG A 126 5.67 16.52 5.18
C ARG A 126 5.08 15.12 5.36
N LYS A 127 4.51 14.53 4.28
CA LYS A 127 3.98 13.16 4.34
C LYS A 127 5.09 12.13 4.52
N GLY A 128 6.24 12.34 3.89
CA GLY A 128 7.42 11.51 4.10
C GLY A 128 7.91 11.57 5.54
N MET A 129 7.93 12.77 6.14
CA MET A 129 8.28 12.96 7.56
C MET A 129 7.33 12.23 8.50
N VAL A 130 6.02 12.25 8.23
CA VAL A 130 5.03 11.52 9.02
C VAL A 130 5.27 10.02 8.95
N ARG A 131 5.50 9.48 7.74
CA ARG A 131 5.76 8.03 7.57
C ARG A 131 7.07 7.61 8.21
N LYS A 132 8.13 8.42 8.09
CA LYS A 132 9.38 8.21 8.84
C LYS A 132 9.11 8.10 10.33
N LYS A 133 8.41 9.08 10.91
CA LYS A 133 8.09 9.09 12.36
C LYS A 133 7.34 7.83 12.79
N MET A 134 6.37 7.33 11.99
CA MET A 134 5.66 6.10 12.31
C MET A 134 6.58 4.89 12.29
N ALA A 135 7.44 4.78 11.27
CA ALA A 135 8.40 3.70 11.15
C ALA A 135 9.43 3.73 12.30
N ASP A 136 9.99 4.91 12.60
CA ASP A 136 10.96 5.08 13.70
C ASP A 136 10.35 4.69 15.05
N MET A 137 9.08 5.08 15.33
CA MET A 137 8.40 4.69 16.57
C MET A 137 8.33 3.17 16.71
N LEU A 138 7.93 2.46 15.64
CA LEU A 138 7.80 1.00 15.72
C LEU A 138 9.17 0.31 15.77
N LEU A 139 10.15 0.76 14.99
CA LEU A 139 11.51 0.20 14.98
C LEU A 139 12.18 0.36 16.35
N SER A 140 12.01 1.51 17.02
CA SER A 140 12.53 1.73 18.37
C SER A 140 11.95 0.75 19.39
N GLU A 141 10.65 0.45 19.33
CA GLU A 141 10.00 -0.51 20.23
C GLU A 141 10.40 -1.96 19.93
N ILE A 142 10.65 -2.29 18.65
CA ILE A 142 11.20 -3.58 18.23
C ILE A 142 12.62 -3.75 18.79
N GLU A 143 13.48 -2.76 18.59
CA GLU A 143 14.88 -2.77 19.05
C GLU A 143 14.98 -2.87 20.58
N ALA A 144 14.09 -2.20 21.29
CA ALA A 144 13.98 -2.28 22.75
C ALA A 144 13.38 -3.62 23.25
N GLY A 145 12.94 -4.50 22.34
CA GLY A 145 12.29 -5.78 22.72
C GLY A 145 10.93 -5.62 23.39
N GLN A 146 10.28 -4.47 23.22
CA GLN A 146 9.00 -4.15 23.87
C GLN A 146 7.78 -4.66 23.09
N ILE A 147 7.97 -5.03 21.82
CA ILE A 147 6.90 -5.54 20.95
C ILE A 147 7.45 -6.55 19.93
N GLU A 148 6.70 -7.62 19.68
CA GLU A 148 6.95 -8.51 18.55
C GLU A 148 6.24 -7.93 17.32
N ALA A 149 6.98 -7.23 16.46
CA ALA A 149 6.40 -6.57 15.30
C ALA A 149 7.25 -6.73 14.03
N VAL A 150 6.62 -6.48 12.88
CA VAL A 150 7.24 -6.54 11.55
C VAL A 150 6.69 -5.42 10.67
N ILE A 151 7.54 -4.85 9.82
CA ILE A 151 7.15 -3.85 8.83
C ILE A 151 7.10 -4.48 7.45
N CYS A 152 5.93 -4.45 6.80
CA CYS A 152 5.70 -4.87 5.42
C CYS A 152 5.63 -3.62 4.53
N ARG A 153 6.69 -3.33 3.76
CA ARG A 153 6.79 -2.10 2.97
C ARG A 153 6.51 -2.35 1.51
N ALA A 154 5.63 -1.53 0.93
CA ALA A 154 5.19 -1.64 -0.46
C ALA A 154 5.55 -0.39 -1.27
N PRO A 155 5.97 -0.53 -2.54
CA PRO A 155 6.15 0.59 -3.45
C PRO A 155 4.80 1.10 -3.97
N GLU A 156 4.78 1.70 -5.17
CA GLU A 156 3.56 2.19 -5.81
C GLU A 156 2.66 1.03 -6.27
N PHE A 157 1.35 1.19 -6.07
CA PHE A 157 0.35 0.17 -6.39
C PHE A 157 -0.19 0.25 -7.82
N TYR A 158 -0.56 -0.90 -8.35
CA TYR A 158 -1.57 -1.05 -9.38
C TYR A 158 -2.43 -2.28 -9.03
N GLY A 159 -3.68 -2.33 -9.51
CA GLY A 159 -4.50 -3.48 -9.13
C GLY A 159 -5.96 -3.36 -9.48
N PRO A 160 -6.74 -4.41 -9.18
CA PRO A 160 -8.17 -4.50 -9.46
C PRO A 160 -9.01 -3.73 -8.43
N GLY A 161 -10.31 -3.71 -8.66
CA GLY A 161 -11.32 -3.29 -7.70
C GLY A 161 -11.17 -1.84 -7.26
N LYS A 162 -11.03 -1.65 -5.96
CA LYS A 162 -10.93 -0.33 -5.32
C LYS A 162 -9.50 0.19 -5.21
N THR A 163 -8.53 -0.38 -5.92
CA THR A 163 -7.14 0.06 -5.85
C THR A 163 -7.00 1.55 -6.11
N GLN A 164 -6.61 2.29 -5.08
CA GLN A 164 -6.38 3.73 -5.14
C GLN A 164 -4.89 3.98 -5.29
N SER A 165 -4.47 4.32 -6.50
CA SER A 165 -3.08 4.64 -6.82
C SER A 165 -3.01 5.68 -7.94
N ILE A 166 -1.85 6.26 -8.13
CA ILE A 166 -1.56 7.15 -9.26
C ILE A 166 -1.71 6.37 -10.57
N THR A 167 -1.18 5.16 -10.63
CA THR A 167 -1.26 4.30 -11.81
C THR A 167 -2.72 3.98 -12.15
N ASN A 168 -3.55 3.57 -11.18
CA ASN A 168 -4.98 3.33 -11.47
C ASN A 168 -5.68 4.61 -11.91
N THR A 169 -5.50 5.71 -11.19
CA THR A 169 -6.17 6.99 -11.49
C THR A 169 -5.85 7.54 -12.87
N PHE A 170 -4.58 7.47 -13.30
CA PHE A 170 -4.14 8.08 -14.56
C PHE A 170 -4.11 7.13 -15.75
N ILE A 171 -4.20 5.82 -15.52
CA ILE A 171 -4.24 4.81 -16.58
C ILE A 171 -5.58 4.10 -16.59
N PHE A 172 -5.89 3.23 -15.64
CA PHE A 172 -7.04 2.32 -15.70
C PHE A 172 -8.40 3.02 -15.56
N ASP A 173 -8.54 3.98 -14.64
CA ASP A 173 -9.78 4.76 -14.52
C ASP A 173 -10.05 5.60 -15.76
N ARG A 174 -8.99 6.11 -16.42
CA ARG A 174 -9.13 6.86 -17.65
C ARG A 174 -9.51 5.98 -18.84
N ILE A 175 -9.00 4.74 -18.90
CA ILE A 175 -9.47 3.74 -19.89
C ILE A 175 -10.95 3.46 -19.70
N LYS A 176 -11.39 3.25 -18.45
CA LYS A 176 -12.80 3.02 -18.11
C LYS A 176 -13.69 4.19 -18.53
N GLN A 177 -13.20 5.41 -18.38
CA GLN A 177 -13.90 6.66 -18.76
C GLN A 177 -13.70 7.03 -20.24
N ASN A 178 -13.02 6.21 -21.04
CA ASN A 178 -12.65 6.50 -22.44
C ASN A 178 -11.92 7.86 -22.60
N ARG A 179 -11.00 8.18 -21.70
CA ARG A 179 -10.21 9.42 -21.69
C ARG A 179 -8.76 9.13 -22.03
N LYS A 180 -8.07 10.13 -22.61
CA LYS A 180 -6.63 10.07 -22.87
C LYS A 180 -5.86 9.86 -21.58
N LEU A 181 -4.88 8.93 -21.56
CA LEU A 181 -4.09 8.60 -20.37
C LEU A 181 -3.15 9.75 -19.99
N LEU A 182 -2.68 9.75 -18.77
CA LEU A 182 -1.73 10.75 -18.27
C LEU A 182 -0.54 10.06 -17.60
N VAL A 183 0.64 10.61 -17.80
CA VAL A 183 1.87 10.22 -17.11
C VAL A 183 2.46 11.47 -16.45
N LEU A 184 2.92 11.34 -15.21
CA LEU A 184 3.49 12.45 -14.48
C LEU A 184 4.98 12.62 -14.80
N LEU A 185 5.41 13.84 -15.10
CA LEU A 185 6.77 14.32 -15.30
C LEU A 185 7.54 13.65 -16.43
N LYS A 186 7.76 12.33 -16.37
CA LYS A 186 8.53 11.54 -17.34
C LYS A 186 7.90 10.17 -17.55
N ASP A 187 7.95 9.69 -18.77
CA ASP A 187 7.46 8.37 -19.16
C ASP A 187 8.58 7.33 -19.35
N GLY A 188 9.84 7.78 -19.39
CA GLY A 188 11.03 6.96 -19.62
C GLY A 188 11.77 6.52 -18.36
N THR A 189 11.27 6.81 -17.14
CA THR A 189 11.88 6.33 -15.89
C THR A 189 11.29 4.98 -15.49
N LEU A 190 12.16 4.08 -14.97
CA LEU A 190 11.75 2.77 -14.46
C LEU A 190 10.88 2.89 -13.21
N ARG A 191 9.88 2.01 -13.12
CA ARG A 191 8.94 1.98 -11.99
C ARG A 191 8.86 0.58 -11.39
N SER A 192 8.96 0.50 -10.06
CA SER A 192 8.54 -0.69 -9.32
C SER A 192 7.10 -0.51 -8.91
N LEU A 193 6.21 -1.30 -9.51
CA LEU A 193 4.78 -1.31 -9.18
C LEU A 193 4.44 -2.66 -8.56
N ILE A 194 3.68 -2.64 -7.47
CA ILE A 194 3.21 -3.86 -6.81
C ILE A 194 1.74 -4.12 -7.14
N TRP A 195 1.42 -5.36 -7.45
CA TRP A 195 0.05 -5.83 -7.58
C TRP A 195 -0.63 -5.86 -6.20
N THR A 196 -1.74 -5.12 -6.02
CA THR A 196 -2.40 -4.96 -4.71
C THR A 196 -2.76 -6.30 -4.03
N PRO A 197 -3.30 -7.32 -4.72
CA PRO A 197 -3.52 -8.63 -4.11
C PRO A 197 -2.24 -9.33 -3.65
N ASP A 198 -1.13 -9.22 -4.40
CA ASP A 198 0.15 -9.82 -3.99
C ASP A 198 0.72 -9.13 -2.76
N ALA A 199 0.59 -7.80 -2.66
CA ALA A 199 0.98 -7.07 -1.46
C ALA A 199 0.25 -7.60 -0.22
N SER A 200 -1.05 -7.88 -0.35
CA SER A 200 -1.88 -8.41 0.73
C SER A 200 -1.55 -9.86 1.08
N LYS A 201 -1.35 -10.73 0.06
CA LYS A 201 -0.91 -12.11 0.24
C LYS A 201 0.45 -12.20 0.94
N ALA A 202 1.43 -11.40 0.49
CA ALA A 202 2.75 -11.35 1.10
C ALA A 202 2.69 -10.84 2.55
N THR A 203 1.82 -9.89 2.84
CA THR A 203 1.58 -9.39 4.21
C THR A 203 0.97 -10.48 5.11
N ALA A 204 0.01 -11.26 4.61
CA ALA A 204 -0.55 -12.41 5.32
C ALA A 204 0.52 -13.48 5.59
N LEU A 205 1.35 -13.80 4.60
CA LEU A 205 2.42 -14.77 4.71
C LEU A 205 3.45 -14.34 5.78
N ILE A 206 3.95 -13.10 5.71
CA ILE A 206 4.89 -12.56 6.69
C ILE A 206 4.29 -12.59 8.10
N GLY A 207 3.04 -12.13 8.26
CA GLY A 207 2.37 -12.08 9.57
C GLY A 207 2.19 -13.46 10.21
N ASN A 208 2.08 -14.53 9.41
CA ASN A 208 1.95 -15.90 9.88
C ASN A 208 3.27 -16.70 9.87
N THR A 209 4.41 -16.01 9.66
CA THR A 209 5.75 -16.61 9.68
C THR A 209 6.49 -16.14 10.94
N PRO A 210 6.69 -16.99 11.96
CA PRO A 210 7.23 -16.56 13.27
C PRO A 210 8.63 -15.91 13.19
N ASP A 211 9.53 -16.41 12.36
CA ASP A 211 10.89 -15.88 12.18
C ASP A 211 10.98 -14.65 11.26
N ALA A 212 9.85 -14.14 10.75
CA ALA A 212 9.82 -12.94 9.95
C ALA A 212 9.72 -11.64 10.80
N TYR A 213 9.46 -11.76 12.10
CA TYR A 213 9.33 -10.61 12.99
C TYR A 213 10.68 -9.98 13.36
N GLY A 214 10.65 -8.78 13.96
CA GLY A 214 11.84 -8.05 14.37
C GLY A 214 12.55 -7.28 13.25
N GLN A 215 11.95 -7.15 12.07
CA GLN A 215 12.61 -6.57 10.89
C GLN A 215 11.64 -5.93 9.91
N THR A 216 12.21 -5.31 8.86
CA THR A 216 11.46 -4.80 7.70
C THR A 216 11.57 -5.78 6.54
N TRP A 217 10.48 -5.94 5.80
CA TRP A 217 10.42 -6.66 4.54
C TRP A 217 9.90 -5.74 3.43
N HIS A 218 10.62 -5.69 2.33
CA HIS A 218 10.10 -5.20 1.08
C HIS A 218 9.19 -6.27 0.45
N LEU A 219 7.94 -5.90 0.20
CA LEU A 219 6.97 -6.81 -0.41
C LEU A 219 7.32 -7.08 -1.88
N PRO A 220 7.05 -8.29 -2.40
CA PRO A 220 7.58 -8.73 -3.69
C PRO A 220 6.95 -7.99 -4.86
N VAL A 221 7.79 -7.56 -5.79
CA VAL A 221 7.42 -6.94 -7.07
C VAL A 221 7.90 -7.77 -8.25
N ASP A 222 7.28 -7.59 -9.41
CA ASP A 222 7.79 -8.12 -10.68
C ASP A 222 9.15 -7.49 -11.00
N ASP A 223 10.16 -8.33 -11.30
CA ASP A 223 11.50 -7.87 -11.64
C ASP A 223 11.60 -7.23 -13.02
N ASN A 224 10.61 -7.48 -13.87
CA ASN A 224 10.49 -6.82 -15.17
C ASN A 224 10.00 -5.37 -14.99
N ARG A 225 10.83 -4.53 -14.39
CA ARG A 225 10.52 -3.13 -14.15
C ARG A 225 10.32 -2.39 -15.47
N LEU A 226 9.14 -1.81 -15.65
CA LEU A 226 8.77 -1.09 -16.87
C LEU A 226 8.85 0.42 -16.64
N THR A 227 9.18 1.15 -17.70
CA THR A 227 8.86 2.59 -17.78
C THR A 227 7.36 2.77 -17.98
N TYR A 228 6.79 3.94 -17.68
CA TYR A 228 5.37 4.17 -17.99
C TYR A 228 5.07 4.07 -19.48
N LYS A 229 6.04 4.43 -20.37
CA LYS A 229 5.90 4.20 -21.80
C LYS A 229 5.69 2.72 -22.10
N ALA A 230 6.61 1.86 -21.68
CA ALA A 230 6.52 0.41 -21.88
C ALA A 230 5.29 -0.21 -21.20
N PHE A 231 4.92 0.28 -20.01
CA PHE A 231 3.72 -0.17 -19.31
C PHE A 231 2.44 0.15 -20.11
N ILE A 232 2.32 1.36 -20.70
CA ILE A 232 1.16 1.74 -21.50
C ILE A 232 1.13 0.96 -22.83
N GLU A 233 2.30 0.66 -23.43
CA GLU A 233 2.40 -0.22 -24.60
C GLU A 233 1.86 -1.62 -24.25
N LEU A 234 2.25 -2.19 -23.12
CA LEU A 234 1.73 -3.47 -22.63
C LEU A 234 0.22 -3.42 -22.35
N VAL A 235 -0.27 -2.34 -21.74
CA VAL A 235 -1.72 -2.14 -21.52
C VAL A 235 -2.45 -2.06 -22.87
N SER A 236 -1.92 -1.34 -23.87
CA SER A 236 -2.51 -1.24 -25.20
C SER A 236 -2.60 -2.61 -25.87
N ASP A 237 -1.55 -3.42 -25.76
CA ASP A 237 -1.50 -4.78 -26.28
C ASP A 237 -2.56 -5.67 -25.62
N VAL A 238 -2.60 -5.72 -24.29
CA VAL A 238 -3.58 -6.52 -23.55
C VAL A 238 -5.01 -6.09 -23.86
N TYR A 239 -5.28 -4.78 -23.97
CA TYR A 239 -6.63 -4.29 -24.30
C TYR A 239 -6.97 -4.44 -25.78
N ALA A 240 -5.99 -4.82 -26.65
CA ALA A 240 -6.13 -4.87 -28.10
C ALA A 240 -6.68 -3.55 -28.67
N LYS A 241 -6.21 -2.42 -28.15
CA LYS A 241 -6.64 -1.08 -28.52
C LYS A 241 -5.48 -0.10 -28.38
N PRO A 242 -5.17 0.71 -29.41
CA PRO A 242 -4.16 1.75 -29.27
C PRO A 242 -4.59 2.78 -28.22
N LEU A 243 -3.73 2.99 -27.23
CA LEU A 243 -3.97 3.94 -26.13
C LEU A 243 -3.03 5.13 -26.28
N SER A 244 -3.61 6.32 -26.34
CA SER A 244 -2.83 7.57 -26.36
C SER A 244 -2.67 8.15 -24.96
N TYR A 245 -1.52 8.75 -24.68
CA TYR A 245 -1.26 9.43 -23.41
C TYR A 245 -0.62 10.80 -23.61
N SER A 246 -0.59 11.59 -22.55
CA SER A 246 0.19 12.82 -22.45
C SER A 246 1.06 12.79 -21.20
N VAL A 247 2.30 13.24 -21.33
CA VAL A 247 3.17 13.52 -20.21
C VAL A 247 2.80 14.89 -19.65
N VAL A 248 2.47 14.97 -18.35
CA VAL A 248 2.10 16.20 -17.66
C VAL A 248 3.36 16.81 -17.04
N PRO A 249 3.88 17.92 -17.58
CA PRO A 249 5.10 18.53 -17.05
C PRO A 249 4.87 19.22 -15.71
N ASN A 250 5.94 19.40 -14.92
CA ASN A 250 5.89 19.95 -13.58
C ASN A 250 5.21 21.33 -13.53
N ILE A 251 5.40 22.17 -14.55
CA ILE A 251 4.80 23.51 -14.60
C ILE A 251 3.26 23.44 -14.58
N ILE A 252 2.67 22.50 -15.34
CA ILE A 252 1.21 22.31 -15.35
C ILE A 252 0.71 21.82 -13.98
N LEU A 253 1.45 20.91 -13.34
CA LEU A 253 1.11 20.40 -12.01
C LEU A 253 1.22 21.49 -10.93
N LYS A 254 2.25 22.35 -11.00
CA LYS A 254 2.39 23.52 -10.12
C LYS A 254 1.26 24.52 -10.28
N LEU A 255 0.88 24.87 -11.51
CA LEU A 255 -0.25 25.75 -11.79
C LEU A 255 -1.57 25.13 -11.30
N GLY A 256 -1.80 23.85 -11.57
CA GLY A 256 -2.96 23.12 -11.08
C GLY A 256 -3.08 23.07 -9.55
N ALA A 257 -1.95 23.03 -8.84
CA ALA A 257 -1.90 23.00 -7.38
C ALA A 257 -2.39 24.30 -6.72
N VAL A 258 -2.34 25.42 -7.42
CA VAL A 258 -2.89 26.72 -6.95
C VAL A 258 -4.40 26.62 -6.78
N PHE A 259 -5.09 25.98 -7.72
CA PHE A 259 -6.54 25.93 -7.80
C PHE A 259 -7.15 24.62 -7.29
N ASN A 260 -6.36 23.55 -7.23
CA ASN A 260 -6.86 22.22 -6.89
C ASN A 260 -6.09 21.62 -5.70
N ARG A 261 -6.80 21.43 -4.56
CA ARG A 261 -6.24 20.86 -3.35
C ARG A 261 -5.62 19.45 -3.58
N LYS A 262 -6.28 18.58 -4.35
CA LYS A 262 -5.76 17.22 -4.64
C LYS A 262 -4.42 17.30 -5.39
N THR A 263 -4.29 18.19 -6.36
CA THR A 263 -3.03 18.40 -7.09
C THR A 263 -1.95 18.96 -6.16
N ARG A 264 -2.31 19.84 -5.23
CA ARG A 264 -1.38 20.36 -4.21
C ARG A 264 -0.86 19.26 -3.29
N GLU A 265 -1.74 18.37 -2.84
CA GLU A 265 -1.36 17.27 -1.96
C GLU A 265 -0.41 16.25 -2.61
N ILE A 266 -0.40 16.15 -3.95
CA ILE A 266 0.47 15.26 -4.71
C ILE A 266 1.86 15.88 -4.94
N GLN A 267 2.02 17.22 -4.86
CA GLN A 267 3.25 17.92 -5.23
C GLN A 267 4.51 17.36 -4.56
N GLU A 268 4.46 17.04 -3.29
CA GLU A 268 5.62 16.50 -2.56
C GLU A 268 6.01 15.07 -2.96
N LEU A 269 5.13 14.36 -3.67
CA LEU A 269 5.39 13.02 -4.19
C LEU A 269 5.96 13.03 -5.62
N LEU A 270 5.92 14.18 -6.30
CA LEU A 270 6.34 14.30 -7.69
C LEU A 270 7.83 14.02 -7.93
N PRO A 271 8.78 14.37 -7.04
CA PRO A 271 10.21 14.12 -7.30
C PRO A 271 10.51 12.66 -7.68
N ARG A 272 9.80 11.68 -7.10
CA ARG A 272 9.96 10.25 -7.45
C ARG A 272 9.67 9.89 -8.91
N TYR A 273 8.90 10.73 -9.63
CA TYR A 273 8.59 10.53 -11.05
C TYR A 273 9.65 11.14 -11.98
N ALA A 274 10.61 11.90 -11.45
CA ALA A 274 11.72 12.46 -12.21
C ALA A 274 12.90 11.49 -12.36
N TYR A 275 12.96 10.45 -11.55
CA TYR A 275 14.05 9.46 -11.45
C TYR A 275 13.50 8.05 -11.54
N ASP A 276 14.37 7.08 -11.81
CA ASP A 276 14.04 5.68 -11.64
C ASP A 276 13.61 5.41 -10.19
N ASN A 277 12.60 4.60 -10.01
CA ASN A 277 12.13 4.17 -8.69
C ASN A 277 12.25 2.65 -8.63
N ILE A 278 13.43 2.20 -8.23
CA ILE A 278 13.78 0.79 -8.16
C ILE A 278 13.68 0.35 -6.69
N PHE A 279 12.71 -0.51 -6.45
CA PHE A 279 12.45 -1.10 -5.15
C PHE A 279 12.89 -2.57 -5.20
N ASP A 280 13.91 -2.90 -4.42
CA ASP A 280 14.44 -4.25 -4.31
C ASP A 280 13.60 -5.07 -3.34
N SER A 281 13.27 -6.29 -3.73
CA SER A 281 12.54 -7.26 -2.90
C SER A 281 13.20 -8.65 -2.89
N ASP A 282 14.48 -8.72 -3.19
CA ASP A 282 15.25 -9.95 -3.24
C ASP A 282 15.28 -10.70 -1.90
N LYS A 283 15.35 -9.97 -0.79
CA LYS A 283 15.27 -10.55 0.55
C LYS A 283 14.00 -11.37 0.74
N PHE A 284 12.84 -10.82 0.34
CA PHE A 284 11.57 -11.55 0.39
C PHE A 284 11.59 -12.78 -0.51
N LYS A 285 12.01 -12.65 -1.78
CA LYS A 285 12.02 -13.74 -2.76
C LYS A 285 12.97 -14.88 -2.35
N LYS A 286 14.11 -14.55 -1.77
CA LYS A 286 15.04 -15.55 -1.22
C LYS A 286 14.45 -16.32 -0.05
N ARG A 287 13.70 -15.62 0.84
CA ARG A 287 13.09 -16.27 2.02
C ARG A 287 11.84 -17.07 1.67
N PHE A 288 11.09 -16.63 0.65
CA PHE A 288 9.82 -17.22 0.23
C PHE A 288 9.84 -17.57 -1.27
N PRO A 289 10.68 -18.55 -1.70
CA PRO A 289 10.87 -18.86 -3.13
C PRO A 289 9.63 -19.40 -3.81
N ASP A 290 8.68 -19.98 -3.05
CA ASP A 290 7.42 -20.50 -3.57
C ASP A 290 6.34 -19.43 -3.75
N PHE A 291 6.61 -18.18 -3.36
CA PHE A 291 5.68 -17.08 -3.55
C PHE A 291 5.65 -16.65 -5.01
N SER A 292 4.51 -16.87 -5.68
CA SER A 292 4.32 -16.46 -7.06
C SER A 292 3.94 -14.98 -7.15
N VAL A 293 4.78 -14.19 -7.80
CA VAL A 293 4.51 -12.77 -8.09
C VAL A 293 3.71 -12.67 -9.38
N THR A 294 2.60 -11.95 -9.36
CA THR A 294 1.77 -11.69 -10.54
C THR A 294 2.52 -10.78 -11.51
N SER A 295 2.73 -11.26 -12.75
CA SER A 295 3.34 -10.45 -13.80
C SER A 295 2.44 -9.27 -14.21
N PHE A 296 3.04 -8.21 -14.78
CA PHE A 296 2.26 -7.07 -15.29
C PHE A 296 1.18 -7.51 -16.30
N ARG A 297 1.50 -8.45 -17.20
CA ARG A 297 0.53 -8.94 -18.20
C ARG A 297 -0.66 -9.62 -17.55
N GLU A 298 -0.43 -10.47 -16.56
CA GLU A 298 -1.52 -11.15 -15.80
C GLU A 298 -2.38 -10.14 -15.05
N GLY A 299 -1.77 -9.22 -14.29
CA GLY A 299 -2.49 -8.20 -13.54
C GLY A 299 -3.33 -7.28 -14.44
N ILE A 300 -2.75 -6.80 -15.55
CA ILE A 300 -3.47 -5.97 -16.53
C ILE A 300 -4.63 -6.76 -17.17
N THR A 301 -4.42 -8.05 -17.46
CA THR A 301 -5.47 -8.93 -18.01
C THR A 301 -6.63 -9.07 -17.02
N GLN A 302 -6.35 -9.20 -15.73
CA GLN A 302 -7.38 -9.27 -14.70
C GLN A 302 -8.18 -7.97 -14.59
N ILE A 303 -7.51 -6.80 -14.60
CA ILE A 303 -8.20 -5.49 -14.60
C ILE A 303 -9.09 -5.35 -15.85
N LYS A 304 -8.60 -5.77 -17.03
CA LYS A 304 -9.41 -5.74 -18.25
C LYS A 304 -10.68 -6.59 -18.12
N LYS A 305 -10.58 -7.81 -17.59
CA LYS A 305 -11.75 -8.69 -17.36
C LYS A 305 -12.77 -8.03 -16.45
N GLU A 306 -12.31 -7.42 -15.34
CA GLU A 306 -13.17 -6.69 -14.43
C GLU A 306 -13.88 -5.50 -15.10
N HIS A 307 -13.17 -4.72 -15.91
CA HIS A 307 -13.76 -3.62 -16.68
C HIS A 307 -14.82 -4.10 -17.68
N GLN A 308 -14.65 -5.27 -18.29
CA GLN A 308 -15.62 -5.87 -19.21
C GLN A 308 -16.88 -6.32 -18.47
N GLN A 309 -16.73 -6.99 -17.33
CA GLN A 309 -17.85 -7.42 -16.50
C GLN A 309 -18.70 -6.23 -16.05
N GLN A 310 -18.10 -5.14 -15.60
CA GLN A 310 -18.81 -3.94 -15.18
C GLN A 310 -19.56 -3.22 -16.31
N ARG A 311 -19.12 -3.38 -17.57
CA ARG A 311 -19.82 -2.84 -18.76
C ARG A 311 -20.96 -3.74 -19.24
N GLY A 312 -20.90 -5.02 -18.97
CA GLY A 312 -21.95 -5.98 -19.36
C GLY A 312 -23.17 -5.97 -18.43
N PHE A 313 -23.11 -5.24 -17.32
CA PHE A 313 -24.23 -5.04 -16.38
C PHE A 313 -24.95 -3.68 -16.59
N ILE A 314 -24.61 -2.90 -17.61
CA ILE A 314 -25.29 -1.67 -18.05
C ILE A 314 -25.90 -1.93 -19.42
#